data_4761ed502ef448a5c5b04d907a232a1a
#
_entry.id   4761ed502ef448a5c5b04d907a232a1a
#
_cell.length_a   1.000
_cell.length_b   1.000
_cell.length_c   1.000
_cell.angle_alpha   90.00
_cell.angle_beta   90.00
_cell.angle_gamma   90.00
#
_symmetry.space_group_name_H-M   'P 1'
#
loop_
_entity.id
_entity.type
_entity.pdbx_description
1 polymer ?
#
loop_
_entity_poly.entity_id
_entity_poly.type
_entity_poly.pdbx_seq_one_letter_code
_entity_poly.pdbx_strand_id
1 'polypeptide(L)'
;MRDLERALKAVADKNRLRIMKMLQARQMCVCELRAVLGLAQPTVSKHLKVLKDAGLIADEQDGMWTNYRISSENGYTKKIIACLREWLGDDDVVAADLKKAARIKRDTLCAK
;
A
#
# COMPACT_ATOMS: atom_id res chain seq x y z
N MET A 1 0.44 24.00 -1.71
CA MET A 1 -0.92 23.45 -1.64
C MET A 1 -1.11 22.18 -2.49
N ARG A 2 -0.51 22.13 -3.67
CA ARG A 2 -0.63 20.98 -4.58
C ARG A 2 -0.22 19.65 -3.92
N ASP A 3 0.92 19.63 -3.24
CA ASP A 3 1.43 18.40 -2.63
C ASP A 3 0.51 17.88 -1.52
N LEU A 4 -0.03 18.78 -0.72
CA LEU A 4 -0.98 18.40 0.34
C LEU A 4 -2.27 17.84 -0.25
N GLU A 5 -2.83 18.53 -1.25
CA GLU A 5 -4.05 18.09 -1.90
C GLU A 5 -3.88 16.70 -2.52
N ARG A 6 -2.77 16.50 -3.22
CA ARG A 6 -2.47 15.22 -3.86
C ARG A 6 -2.36 14.10 -2.82
N ALA A 7 -1.66 14.35 -1.71
CA ALA A 7 -1.50 13.36 -0.66
C ALA A 7 -2.84 13.00 0.00
N LEU A 8 -3.65 14.01 0.28
CA LEU A 8 -4.97 13.77 0.89
C LEU A 8 -5.90 13.00 -0.04
N LYS A 9 -5.91 13.34 -1.33
CA LYS A 9 -6.70 12.61 -2.31
C LYS A 9 -6.26 11.17 -2.45
N ALA A 10 -4.94 10.94 -2.39
CA ALA A 10 -4.39 9.59 -2.54
C ALA A 10 -4.86 8.67 -1.42
N VAL A 11 -5.00 9.16 -0.20
CA VAL A 11 -5.44 8.33 0.93
C VAL A 11 -6.95 8.33 1.14
N ALA A 12 -7.68 9.14 0.39
CA ALA A 12 -9.14 9.23 0.52
C ALA A 12 -9.84 8.15 -0.32
N ASP A 13 -9.44 6.91 -0.12
CA ASP A 13 -10.01 5.76 -0.81
C ASP A 13 -9.80 4.53 0.06
N LYS A 14 -10.85 3.72 0.22
CA LYS A 14 -10.81 2.55 1.09
C LYS A 14 -9.67 1.58 0.73
N ASN A 15 -9.54 1.27 -0.54
CA ASN A 15 -8.53 0.30 -0.96
C ASN A 15 -7.11 0.86 -0.85
N ARG A 16 -6.94 2.14 -1.09
CA ARG A 16 -5.62 2.77 -0.91
C ARG A 16 -5.24 2.85 0.56
N LEU A 17 -6.20 3.09 1.46
CA LEU A 17 -5.93 3.01 2.91
C LEU A 17 -5.52 1.60 3.31
N ARG A 18 -6.20 0.59 2.78
CA ARG A 18 -5.85 -0.81 3.03
C ARG A 18 -4.42 -1.11 2.58
N ILE A 19 -4.05 -0.65 1.39
CA ILE A 19 -2.68 -0.81 0.86
C ILE A 19 -1.67 -0.15 1.80
N MET A 20 -1.92 1.10 2.21
CA MET A 20 -1.02 1.80 3.10
C MET A 20 -0.80 1.04 4.41
N LYS A 21 -1.87 0.54 5.01
CA LYS A 21 -1.76 -0.21 6.26
C LYS A 21 -0.98 -1.51 6.10
N MET A 22 -1.16 -2.21 4.99
CA MET A 22 -0.38 -3.43 4.71
C MET A 22 1.09 -3.11 4.49
N LEU A 23 1.40 -2.06 3.73
CA LEU A 23 2.79 -1.68 3.48
C LEU A 23 3.49 -1.15 4.73
N GLN A 24 2.73 -0.63 5.69
CA GLN A 24 3.30 -0.26 7.00
C GLN A 24 3.78 -1.48 7.78
N ALA A 25 3.18 -2.64 7.55
CA ALA A 25 3.58 -3.89 8.18
C ALA A 25 4.83 -4.49 7.52
N ARG A 26 4.87 -4.47 6.18
CA ARG A 26 6.04 -4.95 5.42
C ARG A 26 5.93 -4.51 3.97
N GLN A 27 7.03 -4.59 3.23
CA GLN A 27 6.98 -4.35 1.79
C GLN A 27 6.31 -5.55 1.10
N MET A 28 5.60 -5.27 0.01
CA MET A 28 4.84 -6.27 -0.72
C MET A 28 4.90 -5.99 -2.22
N CYS A 29 4.81 -7.05 -3.03
CA CYS A 29 4.68 -6.91 -4.47
C CYS A 29 3.20 -6.87 -4.88
N VAL A 30 2.94 -6.54 -6.15
CA VAL A 30 1.56 -6.43 -6.67
C VAL A 30 0.77 -7.72 -6.47
N CYS A 31 1.39 -8.88 -6.71
CA CYS A 31 0.72 -10.17 -6.55
C CYS A 31 0.21 -10.38 -5.13
N GLU A 32 1.03 -10.01 -4.15
CA GLU A 32 0.66 -10.15 -2.75
C GLU A 32 -0.49 -9.21 -2.38
N LEU A 33 -0.39 -7.95 -2.79
CA LEU A 33 -1.43 -6.97 -2.53
C LEU A 33 -2.76 -7.38 -3.19
N ARG A 34 -2.68 -7.82 -4.44
CA ARG A 34 -3.83 -8.28 -5.19
C ARG A 34 -4.52 -9.45 -4.51
N ALA A 35 -3.76 -10.39 -4.00
CA ALA A 35 -4.30 -11.57 -3.33
C ALA A 35 -5.11 -11.19 -2.07
N VAL A 36 -4.61 -10.21 -1.31
CA VAL A 36 -5.32 -9.75 -0.12
C VAL A 36 -6.55 -8.93 -0.49
N LEU A 37 -6.40 -8.00 -1.43
CA LEU A 37 -7.48 -7.09 -1.79
C LEU A 37 -8.60 -7.75 -2.58
N GLY A 38 -8.30 -8.83 -3.30
CA GLY A 38 -9.28 -9.49 -4.17
C GLY A 38 -9.67 -8.66 -5.38
N LEU A 39 -8.77 -7.78 -5.84
CA LEU A 39 -9.00 -6.91 -6.99
C LEU A 39 -8.17 -7.38 -8.18
N ALA A 40 -8.58 -6.96 -9.37
CA ALA A 40 -7.82 -7.22 -10.59
C ALA A 40 -6.49 -6.48 -10.55
N GLN A 41 -5.46 -7.06 -11.16
CA GLN A 41 -4.13 -6.47 -11.20
C GLN A 41 -4.11 -5.02 -11.73
N PRO A 42 -4.80 -4.70 -12.84
CA PRO A 42 -4.80 -3.32 -13.32
C PRO A 42 -5.36 -2.32 -12.32
N THR A 43 -6.35 -2.73 -11.53
CA THR A 43 -6.95 -1.89 -10.49
C THR A 43 -5.96 -1.63 -9.37
N VAL A 44 -5.27 -2.68 -8.91
CA VAL A 44 -4.24 -2.56 -7.87
C VAL A 44 -3.10 -1.67 -8.36
N SER A 45 -2.64 -1.88 -9.59
CA SER A 45 -1.57 -1.09 -10.19
C SER A 45 -1.93 0.40 -10.26
N LYS A 46 -3.19 0.71 -10.57
CA LYS A 46 -3.69 2.09 -10.59
C LYS A 46 -3.62 2.74 -9.21
N HIS A 47 -4.06 2.02 -8.19
CA HIS A 47 -3.99 2.50 -6.80
C HIS A 47 -2.54 2.75 -6.37
N LEU A 48 -1.64 1.83 -6.73
CA LEU A 48 -0.23 1.97 -6.41
C LEU A 48 0.38 3.18 -7.10
N LYS A 49 0.00 3.43 -8.36
CA LYS A 49 0.49 4.60 -9.08
C LYS A 49 0.03 5.90 -8.42
N VAL A 50 -1.22 5.98 -7.99
CA VAL A 50 -1.74 7.15 -7.29
C VAL A 50 -0.95 7.42 -6.00
N LEU A 51 -0.71 6.38 -5.21
CA LEU A 51 0.05 6.50 -3.96
C LEU A 51 1.51 6.88 -4.22
N LYS A 52 2.12 6.30 -5.24
CA LYS A 52 3.51 6.59 -5.60
C LYS A 52 3.65 8.03 -6.10
N ASP A 53 2.76 8.46 -6.97
CA ASP A 53 2.78 9.83 -7.51
C ASP A 53 2.56 10.87 -6.41
N ALA A 54 1.86 10.51 -5.34
CA ALA A 54 1.63 11.38 -4.20
C ALA A 54 2.79 11.39 -3.21
N GLY A 55 3.81 10.57 -3.42
CA GLY A 55 4.99 10.53 -2.55
C GLY A 55 4.79 9.77 -1.24
N LEU A 56 3.85 8.83 -1.22
CA LEU A 56 3.53 8.04 -0.01
C LEU A 56 4.17 6.66 -0.01
N ILE A 57 4.51 6.16 -1.19
CA ILE A 57 5.16 4.85 -1.35
C ILE A 57 6.24 4.96 -2.41
N ALA A 58 7.16 4.02 -2.39
CA ALA A 58 8.19 3.87 -3.41
C ALA A 58 8.20 2.42 -3.89
N ASP A 59 8.74 2.21 -5.07
CA ASP A 59 8.89 0.86 -5.61
C ASP A 59 10.35 0.55 -5.89
N GLU A 60 10.64 -0.74 -5.95
CA GLU A 60 11.98 -1.23 -6.22
C GLU A 60 11.87 -2.55 -6.97
N GLN A 61 12.60 -2.67 -8.06
CA GLN A 61 12.63 -3.91 -8.83
C GLN A 61 13.51 -4.94 -8.12
N ASP A 62 12.97 -6.14 -7.96
CA ASP A 62 13.67 -7.25 -7.32
C ASP A 62 13.46 -8.48 -8.22
N GLY A 63 14.38 -8.69 -9.17
CA GLY A 63 14.24 -9.75 -10.14
C GLY A 63 13.01 -9.55 -11.00
N MET A 64 12.06 -10.47 -10.91
CA MET A 64 10.81 -10.44 -11.68
C MET A 64 9.68 -9.70 -10.95
N TRP A 65 9.91 -9.32 -9.70
CA TRP A 65 8.89 -8.64 -8.89
C TRP A 65 9.22 -7.17 -8.70
N THR A 66 8.17 -6.36 -8.61
CA THR A 66 8.28 -4.97 -8.17
C THR A 66 7.73 -4.90 -6.76
N ASN A 67 8.59 -4.61 -5.80
CA ASN A 67 8.20 -4.46 -4.41
C ASN A 67 7.84 -3.02 -4.11
N TYR A 68 6.82 -2.83 -3.29
CA TYR A 68 6.37 -1.51 -2.85
C TYR A 68 6.59 -1.38 -1.35
N ARG A 69 6.98 -0.19 -0.91
CA ARG A 69 7.23 0.09 0.50
C ARG A 69 6.76 1.51 0.83
N ILE A 70 6.50 1.73 2.11
CA ILE A 70 6.20 3.07 2.60
C ILE A 70 7.42 3.97 2.38
N SER A 71 7.16 5.18 1.91
CA SER A 71 8.17 6.20 1.70
C SER A 71 7.51 7.56 1.89
N SER A 72 8.26 8.57 2.30
CA SER A 72 7.70 9.91 2.42
C SER A 72 8.52 10.88 1.59
N GLU A 73 7.85 11.67 0.76
CA GLU A 73 8.51 12.62 -0.11
C GLU A 73 8.63 14.01 0.53
N ASN A 74 7.70 14.35 1.42
CA ASN A 74 7.68 15.68 2.02
C ASN A 74 7.05 15.63 3.42
N GLY A 75 6.95 16.80 4.06
CA GLY A 75 6.39 16.90 5.41
C GLY A 75 4.94 16.48 5.53
N TYR A 76 4.15 16.69 4.50
CA TYR A 76 2.73 16.29 4.52
C TYR A 76 2.60 14.77 4.48
N THR A 77 3.31 14.11 3.58
CA THR A 77 3.26 12.65 3.49
C THR A 77 3.82 12.01 4.74
N LYS A 78 4.87 12.59 5.33
CA LYS A 78 5.44 12.10 6.58
C LYS A 78 4.41 12.10 7.70
N LYS A 79 3.64 13.19 7.83
CA LYS A 79 2.61 13.30 8.86
C LYS A 79 1.43 12.36 8.61
N ILE A 80 1.01 12.22 7.37
CA ILE A 80 -0.07 11.30 7.03
C ILE A 80 0.33 9.86 7.38
N ILE A 81 1.55 9.47 7.03
CA ILE A 81 2.07 8.13 7.35
C ILE A 81 2.10 7.91 8.86
N ALA A 82 2.56 8.91 9.61
CA ALA A 82 2.59 8.82 11.07
C ALA A 82 1.19 8.67 11.65
N CYS A 83 0.23 9.42 11.16
CA CYS A 83 -1.16 9.30 11.59
C CYS A 83 -1.74 7.93 11.27
N LEU A 84 -1.45 7.39 10.10
CA LEU A 84 -1.94 6.07 9.70
C LEU A 84 -1.38 4.95 10.58
N ARG A 85 -0.19 5.12 11.16
CA ARG A 85 0.35 4.13 12.09
C ARG A 85 -0.51 4.01 13.34
N GLU A 86 -1.13 5.10 13.76
CA GLU A 86 -1.99 5.13 14.94
C GLU A 86 -3.45 4.82 14.60
N TRP A 87 -3.89 5.17 13.40
CA TRP A 87 -5.27 5.03 13.00
C TRP A 87 -5.57 3.63 12.47
N LEU A 88 -6.82 3.25 12.55
CA LEU A 88 -7.34 1.99 12.00
C LEU A 88 -6.80 0.74 12.71
N GLY A 89 -6.21 0.88 13.89
CA GLY A 89 -5.69 -0.25 14.65
C GLY A 89 -6.76 -1.23 15.09
N ASP A 90 -7.98 -0.77 15.27
CA ASP A 90 -9.13 -1.59 15.67
C ASP A 90 -10.13 -1.81 14.51
N ASP A 91 -9.76 -1.45 13.30
CA ASP A 91 -10.63 -1.64 12.13
C ASP A 91 -10.62 -3.11 11.69
N ASP A 92 -11.81 -3.69 11.52
CA ASP A 92 -11.96 -5.10 11.19
C ASP A 92 -11.39 -5.47 9.82
N VAL A 93 -11.55 -4.59 8.83
CA VAL A 93 -11.04 -4.84 7.48
C VAL A 93 -9.51 -4.84 7.50
N VAL A 94 -8.92 -3.86 8.17
CA VAL A 94 -7.46 -3.77 8.30
C VAL A 94 -6.90 -4.98 9.03
N ALA A 95 -7.54 -5.38 10.13
CA ALA A 95 -7.10 -6.55 10.88
C ALA A 95 -7.15 -7.82 10.02
N ALA A 96 -8.21 -8.00 9.25
CA ALA A 96 -8.34 -9.14 8.35
C ALA A 96 -7.29 -9.13 7.25
N ASP A 97 -7.02 -7.94 6.67
CA ASP A 97 -6.00 -7.78 5.64
C ASP A 97 -4.61 -8.16 6.16
N LEU A 98 -4.25 -7.66 7.35
CA LEU A 98 -2.94 -7.94 7.94
C LEU A 98 -2.77 -9.42 8.24
N LYS A 99 -3.81 -10.07 8.73
CA LYS A 99 -3.81 -11.50 9.00
C LYS A 99 -3.61 -12.30 7.72
N LYS A 100 -4.31 -11.94 6.67
CA LYS A 100 -4.20 -12.59 5.37
C LYS A 100 -2.83 -12.35 4.74
N ALA A 101 -2.33 -11.12 4.83
CA ALA A 101 -1.02 -10.75 4.30
C ALA A 101 0.11 -11.54 4.98
N ALA A 102 -0.03 -11.83 6.27
CA ALA A 102 0.99 -12.59 7.02
C ALA A 102 1.12 -14.04 6.53
N ARG A 103 0.09 -14.59 5.88
CA ARG A 103 0.07 -15.96 5.39
C ARG A 103 0.51 -16.09 3.94
N ILE A 104 0.64 -14.99 3.24
CA ILE A 104 0.90 -14.99 1.80
C ILE A 104 2.41 -14.91 1.55
N LYS A 105 2.89 -15.72 0.61
CA LYS A 105 4.26 -15.70 0.14
C LYS A 105 4.25 -15.53 -1.38
N ARG A 106 4.99 -14.54 -1.89
CA ARG A 106 5.03 -14.26 -3.32
C ARG A 106 5.54 -15.44 -4.14
N ASP A 107 6.45 -16.24 -3.59
CA ASP A 107 7.05 -17.38 -4.30
C ASP A 107 6.01 -18.43 -4.69
N THR A 108 4.98 -18.60 -3.87
CA THR A 108 3.88 -19.51 -4.16
C THR A 108 2.80 -18.84 -5.00
N LEU A 109 2.53 -17.56 -4.74
CA LEU A 109 1.46 -16.81 -5.39
C LEU A 109 1.80 -16.36 -6.79
N CYS A 110 3.01 -15.86 -6.95
CA CYS A 110 3.47 -15.25 -8.20
C CYS A 110 4.47 -16.18 -8.88
N ALA A 111 4.11 -17.45 -9.00
CA ALA A 111 4.93 -18.43 -9.66
C ALA A 111 5.17 -17.99 -11.11
N LYS A 112 6.40 -18.17 -11.56
CA LYS A 112 6.84 -17.74 -12.89
C LYS A 112 6.33 -18.64 -13.98
#